data_42bd23ff3282816bca54ebfa0147ce73
#
_entry.id   42bd23ff3282816bca54ebfa0147ce73
#
_cell.length_a   1.000
_cell.length_b   1.000
_cell.length_c   1.000
_cell.angle_alpha   90.00
_cell.angle_beta   90.00
_cell.angle_gamma   90.00
#
_symmetry.space_group_name_H-M   'P 1'
#
loop_
_entity.id
_entity.type
_entity.pdbx_description
1 polymer ?
#
loop_
_entity_poly.entity_id
_entity_poly.type
_entity_poly.pdbx_seq_one_letter_code
_entity_poly.pdbx_strand_id
1 'polypeptide(L)'
;MTVTLTRADGSPIRALVVDDEPMLADMLRMALRSEGWDTRVANDGQTALKLAREIPPDVVVLDIMMPGIDGLTVLRRLREAGNDAPVLLLTAKDAVEDRIAGLTAGGDDYVTKPFSLEEVMARLRGLVRRSLRGANDDGPVLRVGDLTLDEESYEVERSGHPIALTPTEFELLRYLMRNPKRVLSREQILDRVWSYDFGGRAAVVELYISYLRKKMDVHGPTMIHTVRGVGYSIRPGS
;
A
#
# COMPACT_ATOMS: atom_id res chain seq x y z
N MET A 1 -26.12 1.82 -6.06
CA MET A 1 -25.43 3.10 -6.31
C MET A 1 -23.98 2.91 -5.92
N THR A 2 -23.06 2.92 -6.86
CA THR A 2 -21.63 2.80 -6.57
C THR A 2 -21.18 4.16 -6.04
N VAL A 3 -20.71 4.20 -4.79
CA VAL A 3 -20.15 5.44 -4.21
C VAL A 3 -18.85 5.74 -4.95
N THR A 4 -18.82 6.81 -5.74
CA THR A 4 -17.61 7.27 -6.42
C THR A 4 -16.64 7.80 -5.36
N LEU A 5 -15.43 7.24 -5.30
CA LEU A 5 -14.37 7.74 -4.43
C LEU A 5 -13.83 9.07 -4.99
N THR A 6 -13.74 10.08 -4.14
CA THR A 6 -13.19 11.40 -4.45
C THR A 6 -12.16 11.79 -3.40
N ARG A 7 -11.31 12.75 -3.72
CA ARG A 7 -10.39 13.40 -2.77
C ARG A 7 -11.17 14.17 -1.70
N ALA A 8 -10.52 14.57 -0.64
CA ALA A 8 -11.14 15.33 0.45
C ALA A 8 -11.76 16.67 -0.01
N ASP A 9 -11.22 17.28 -1.06
CA ASP A 9 -11.72 18.49 -1.69
C ASP A 9 -12.86 18.26 -2.69
N GLY A 10 -13.33 17.01 -2.85
CA GLY A 10 -14.36 16.61 -3.80
C GLY A 10 -13.86 16.42 -5.24
N SER A 11 -12.58 16.67 -5.52
CA SER A 11 -12.00 16.47 -6.85
C SER A 11 -11.80 14.98 -7.16
N PRO A 12 -11.70 14.59 -8.45
CA PRO A 12 -11.42 13.22 -8.87
C PRO A 12 -10.09 12.68 -8.32
N ILE A 13 -10.06 11.38 -8.01
CA ILE A 13 -8.82 10.65 -7.71
C ILE A 13 -7.89 10.71 -8.92
N ARG A 14 -6.63 11.05 -8.70
CA ARG A 14 -5.58 11.07 -9.72
C ARG A 14 -4.90 9.71 -9.78
N ALA A 15 -5.11 8.98 -10.85
CA ALA A 15 -4.46 7.69 -11.07
C ALA A 15 -3.36 7.81 -12.13
N LEU A 16 -2.22 7.18 -11.89
CA LEU A 16 -1.15 7.00 -12.86
C LEU A 16 -1.06 5.53 -13.23
N VAL A 17 -1.27 5.20 -14.51
CA VAL A 17 -1.08 3.86 -15.07
C VAL A 17 0.25 3.84 -15.80
N VAL A 18 1.10 2.89 -15.46
CA VAL A 18 2.44 2.72 -16.03
C VAL A 18 2.58 1.29 -16.55
N ASP A 19 2.56 1.13 -17.86
CA ASP A 19 2.67 -0.17 -18.53
C ASP A 19 3.16 0.05 -19.96
N ASP A 20 4.15 -0.71 -20.41
CA ASP A 20 4.73 -0.62 -21.75
C ASP A 20 3.85 -1.23 -22.85
N GLU A 21 2.79 -1.96 -22.47
CA GLU A 21 1.75 -2.42 -23.37
C GLU A 21 0.63 -1.37 -23.55
N PRO A 22 0.59 -0.59 -24.66
CA PRO A 22 -0.37 0.52 -24.79
C PRO A 22 -1.84 0.08 -24.72
N MET A 23 -2.17 -1.11 -25.23
CA MET A 23 -3.54 -1.63 -25.18
C MET A 23 -4.00 -1.92 -23.75
N LEU A 24 -3.12 -2.48 -22.93
CA LEU A 24 -3.42 -2.78 -21.52
C LEU A 24 -3.54 -1.49 -20.70
N ALA A 25 -2.60 -0.56 -20.90
CA ALA A 25 -2.62 0.76 -20.26
C ALA A 25 -3.90 1.53 -20.60
N ASP A 26 -4.33 1.52 -21.86
CA ASP A 26 -5.57 2.16 -22.31
C ASP A 26 -6.83 1.49 -21.74
N MET A 27 -6.86 0.17 -21.66
CA MET A 27 -7.96 -0.58 -21.04
C MET A 27 -8.11 -0.19 -19.55
N LEU A 28 -7.01 -0.15 -18.79
CA LEU A 28 -6.99 0.27 -17.40
C LEU A 28 -7.42 1.75 -17.26
N ARG A 29 -6.92 2.63 -18.13
CA ARG A 29 -7.33 4.03 -18.17
C ARG A 29 -8.83 4.19 -18.37
N MET A 30 -9.42 3.46 -19.31
CA MET A 30 -10.87 3.53 -19.56
C MET A 30 -11.67 3.06 -18.35
N ALA A 31 -11.24 1.98 -17.71
CA ALA A 31 -11.90 1.46 -16.52
C ALA A 31 -11.84 2.45 -15.34
N LEU A 32 -10.67 3.03 -15.09
CA LEU A 32 -10.49 4.01 -14.01
C LEU A 32 -11.30 5.30 -14.28
N ARG A 33 -11.37 5.75 -15.54
CA ARG A 33 -12.22 6.88 -15.92
C ARG A 33 -13.71 6.59 -15.76
N SER A 34 -14.15 5.35 -15.96
CA SER A 34 -15.55 4.98 -15.71
C SER A 34 -15.93 5.04 -14.23
N GLU A 35 -14.95 4.94 -13.31
CA GLU A 35 -15.12 5.21 -11.86
C GLU A 35 -15.09 6.71 -11.51
N GLY A 36 -14.88 7.58 -12.50
CA GLY A 36 -14.79 9.03 -12.31
C GLY A 36 -13.38 9.52 -11.91
N TRP A 37 -12.32 8.72 -12.11
CA TRP A 37 -10.96 9.09 -11.74
C TRP A 37 -10.25 9.83 -12.87
N ASP A 38 -9.43 10.83 -12.53
CA ASP A 38 -8.51 11.48 -13.47
C ASP A 38 -7.30 10.58 -13.70
N THR A 39 -7.21 9.96 -14.88
CA THR A 39 -6.24 8.93 -15.17
C THR A 39 -5.26 9.37 -16.25
N ARG A 40 -3.97 9.31 -15.91
CA ARG A 40 -2.84 9.51 -16.83
C ARG A 40 -2.17 8.18 -17.12
N VAL A 41 -1.54 8.09 -18.30
CA VAL A 41 -0.81 6.90 -18.75
C VAL A 41 0.63 7.28 -19.07
N ALA A 42 1.55 6.41 -18.67
CA ALA A 42 2.95 6.42 -19.09
C ALA A 42 3.29 5.03 -19.66
N ASN A 43 3.92 4.99 -20.82
CA ASN A 43 4.33 3.72 -21.45
C ASN A 43 5.81 3.39 -21.20
N ASP A 44 6.47 4.12 -20.31
CA ASP A 44 7.83 3.87 -19.87
C ASP A 44 8.08 4.52 -18.51
N GLY A 45 9.13 4.02 -17.80
CA GLY A 45 9.44 4.49 -16.46
C GLY A 45 9.92 5.95 -16.39
N GLN A 46 10.55 6.48 -17.44
CA GLN A 46 11.00 7.88 -17.47
C GLN A 46 9.81 8.84 -17.55
N THR A 47 8.87 8.55 -18.43
CA THR A 47 7.60 9.28 -18.57
C THR A 47 6.79 9.20 -17.28
N ALA A 48 6.73 8.03 -16.64
CA ALA A 48 6.04 7.85 -15.35
C ALA A 48 6.59 8.78 -14.26
N LEU A 49 7.91 8.82 -14.09
CA LEU A 49 8.57 9.69 -13.11
C LEU A 49 8.36 11.18 -13.40
N LYS A 50 8.34 11.56 -14.66
CA LYS A 50 8.04 12.93 -15.09
C LYS A 50 6.59 13.32 -14.73
N LEU A 51 5.62 12.49 -15.11
CA LEU A 51 4.20 12.74 -14.86
C LEU A 51 3.89 12.79 -13.36
N ALA A 52 4.51 11.91 -12.57
CA ALA A 52 4.32 11.89 -11.11
C ALA A 52 4.86 13.14 -10.40
N ARG A 53 5.91 13.78 -10.96
CA ARG A 53 6.44 15.05 -10.44
C ARG A 53 5.56 16.24 -10.83
N GLU A 54 5.05 16.27 -12.07
CA GLU A 54 4.19 17.35 -12.56
C GLU A 54 2.86 17.39 -11.80
N ILE A 55 2.24 16.24 -11.63
CA ILE A 55 0.98 16.09 -10.90
C ILE A 55 1.08 14.81 -10.03
N PRO A 56 1.34 14.97 -8.73
CA PRO A 56 1.41 13.84 -7.83
C PRO A 56 0.14 12.99 -7.89
N PRO A 57 0.26 11.67 -8.18
CA PRO A 57 -0.88 10.76 -8.19
C PRO A 57 -1.35 10.44 -6.77
N ASP A 58 -2.63 10.08 -6.63
CA ASP A 58 -3.22 9.54 -5.41
C ASP A 58 -3.13 8.00 -5.38
N VAL A 59 -2.90 7.37 -6.55
CA VAL A 59 -2.67 5.93 -6.70
C VAL A 59 -1.89 5.65 -7.99
N VAL A 60 -1.04 4.62 -7.96
CA VAL A 60 -0.26 4.18 -9.13
C VAL A 60 -0.56 2.72 -9.43
N VAL A 61 -0.79 2.41 -10.70
CA VAL A 61 -0.75 1.04 -11.26
C VAL A 61 0.56 0.93 -12.02
N LEU A 62 1.39 -0.04 -11.69
CA LEU A 62 2.77 -0.09 -12.17
C LEU A 62 3.16 -1.49 -12.62
N ASP A 63 3.43 -1.66 -13.89
CA ASP A 63 4.06 -2.89 -14.38
C ASP A 63 5.50 -2.97 -13.89
N ILE A 64 5.88 -4.15 -13.41
CA ILE A 64 7.26 -4.44 -13.00
C ILE A 64 8.17 -4.60 -14.21
N MET A 65 7.69 -5.29 -15.24
CA MET A 65 8.49 -5.75 -16.37
C MET A 65 8.41 -4.76 -17.55
N MET A 66 9.13 -3.65 -17.46
CA MET A 66 9.18 -2.67 -18.53
C MET A 66 10.61 -2.52 -19.07
N PRO A 67 10.78 -2.23 -20.38
CA PRO A 67 12.10 -1.97 -20.96
C PRO A 67 12.68 -0.64 -20.43
N GLY A 68 14.00 -0.61 -20.30
CA GLY A 68 14.73 0.57 -19.84
C GLY A 68 14.70 0.73 -18.33
N ILE A 69 13.85 1.61 -17.81
CA ILE A 69 13.65 1.76 -16.37
C ILE A 69 12.50 0.85 -15.94
N ASP A 70 12.82 -0.23 -15.23
CA ASP A 70 11.85 -1.19 -14.71
C ASP A 70 10.95 -0.58 -13.63
N GLY A 71 9.80 -1.24 -13.37
CA GLY A 71 8.83 -0.75 -12.40
C GLY A 71 9.36 -0.68 -10.97
N LEU A 72 10.25 -1.57 -10.56
CA LEU A 72 10.85 -1.55 -9.22
C LEU A 72 11.75 -0.32 -9.03
N THR A 73 12.47 0.04 -10.08
CA THR A 73 13.29 1.27 -10.10
C THR A 73 12.41 2.52 -10.10
N VAL A 74 11.28 2.52 -10.85
CA VAL A 74 10.29 3.61 -10.81
C VAL A 74 9.74 3.75 -9.39
N LEU A 75 9.30 2.67 -8.77
CA LEU A 75 8.75 2.66 -7.41
C LEU A 75 9.73 3.24 -6.39
N ARG A 76 10.97 2.76 -6.40
CA ARG A 76 12.03 3.25 -5.50
C ARG A 76 12.23 4.77 -5.65
N ARG A 77 12.34 5.27 -6.89
CA ARG A 77 12.51 6.69 -7.17
C ARG A 77 11.30 7.54 -6.77
N LEU A 78 10.07 7.00 -6.86
CA LEU A 78 8.87 7.66 -6.34
C LEU A 78 8.97 7.83 -4.82
N ARG A 79 9.36 6.77 -4.10
CA ARG A 79 9.55 6.81 -2.63
C ARG A 79 10.69 7.73 -2.22
N GLU A 80 11.82 7.72 -2.92
CA GLU A 80 12.94 8.64 -2.70
C GLU A 80 12.55 10.12 -2.93
N ALA A 81 11.58 10.36 -3.82
CA ALA A 81 11.04 11.70 -4.06
C ALA A 81 9.95 12.13 -3.06
N GLY A 82 9.66 11.31 -2.03
CA GLY A 82 8.64 11.59 -1.02
C GLY A 82 7.20 11.36 -1.51
N ASN A 83 7.02 10.59 -2.58
CA ASN A 83 5.69 10.21 -3.05
C ASN A 83 5.28 8.90 -2.37
N ASP A 84 4.32 8.98 -1.43
CA ASP A 84 3.79 7.86 -0.64
C ASP A 84 2.45 7.33 -1.19
N ALA A 85 2.04 7.75 -2.40
CA ALA A 85 0.84 7.23 -3.05
C ALA A 85 0.85 5.69 -3.09
N PRO A 86 -0.26 5.02 -2.80
CA PRO A 86 -0.34 3.57 -2.88
C PRO A 86 -0.05 3.07 -4.30
N VAL A 87 0.73 2.00 -4.39
CA VAL A 87 1.16 1.39 -5.66
C VAL A 87 0.66 -0.03 -5.76
N LEU A 88 -0.16 -0.30 -6.79
CA LEU A 88 -0.54 -1.64 -7.22
C LEU A 88 0.45 -2.11 -8.29
N LEU A 89 1.20 -3.14 -7.99
CA LEU A 89 2.15 -3.74 -8.91
C LEU A 89 1.48 -4.75 -9.83
N LEU A 90 1.75 -4.67 -11.13
CA LEU A 90 1.42 -5.72 -12.10
C LEU A 90 2.65 -6.58 -12.35
N THR A 91 2.52 -7.91 -12.28
CA THR A 91 3.66 -8.83 -12.38
C THR A 91 3.31 -10.09 -13.16
N ALA A 92 4.29 -10.74 -13.79
CA ALA A 92 4.10 -12.03 -14.42
C ALA A 92 3.86 -13.14 -13.37
N LYS A 93 3.11 -14.20 -13.75
CA LYS A 93 2.67 -15.27 -12.85
C LYS A 93 3.82 -16.02 -12.16
N ASP A 94 4.97 -16.12 -12.79
CA ASP A 94 6.09 -16.98 -12.35
C ASP A 94 7.15 -16.24 -11.52
N ALA A 95 7.03 -14.94 -11.37
CA ALA A 95 7.99 -14.09 -10.68
C ALA A 95 7.69 -13.94 -9.18
N VAL A 96 7.84 -15.02 -8.40
CA VAL A 96 7.73 -14.95 -6.92
C VAL A 96 8.76 -13.98 -6.35
N GLU A 97 9.96 -13.99 -6.93
CA GLU A 97 11.06 -13.10 -6.53
C GLU A 97 10.75 -11.64 -6.83
N ASP A 98 10.14 -11.33 -7.98
CA ASP A 98 9.72 -9.95 -8.33
C ASP A 98 8.62 -9.42 -7.43
N ARG A 99 7.71 -10.28 -6.96
CA ARG A 99 6.67 -9.89 -5.99
C ARG A 99 7.26 -9.53 -4.63
N ILE A 100 8.21 -10.34 -4.16
CA ILE A 100 8.92 -10.05 -2.91
C ILE A 100 9.75 -8.79 -3.08
N ALA A 101 10.47 -8.63 -4.20
CA ALA A 101 11.24 -7.44 -4.50
C ALA A 101 10.35 -6.18 -4.62
N GLY A 102 9.17 -6.27 -5.26
CA GLY A 102 8.25 -5.17 -5.43
C GLY A 102 7.66 -4.69 -4.11
N LEU A 103 7.20 -5.62 -3.28
CA LEU A 103 6.73 -5.30 -1.93
C LEU A 103 7.88 -4.79 -1.05
N THR A 104 9.10 -5.33 -1.23
CA THR A 104 10.33 -4.87 -0.56
C THR A 104 10.70 -3.43 -0.97
N ALA A 105 10.42 -3.04 -2.20
CA ALA A 105 10.66 -1.70 -2.72
C ALA A 105 9.59 -0.67 -2.28
N GLY A 106 8.55 -1.09 -1.54
CA GLY A 106 7.49 -0.23 -1.02
C GLY A 106 6.20 -0.24 -1.84
N GLY A 107 5.93 -1.31 -2.61
CA GLY A 107 4.63 -1.58 -3.23
C GLY A 107 3.59 -1.95 -2.18
N ASP A 108 2.34 -1.56 -2.38
CA ASP A 108 1.26 -1.74 -1.39
C ASP A 108 0.41 -2.99 -1.66
N ASP A 109 0.32 -3.42 -2.91
CA ASP A 109 -0.37 -4.62 -3.36
C ASP A 109 0.15 -5.07 -4.73
N TYR A 110 -0.22 -6.28 -5.17
CA TYR A 110 0.15 -6.76 -6.51
C TYR A 110 -0.97 -7.59 -7.15
N VAL A 111 -0.95 -7.65 -8.48
CA VAL A 111 -1.80 -8.51 -9.31
C VAL A 111 -0.94 -9.25 -10.30
N THR A 112 -1.20 -10.54 -10.49
CA THR A 112 -0.45 -11.35 -11.45
C THR A 112 -1.14 -11.37 -12.81
N LYS A 113 -0.39 -11.07 -13.87
CA LYS A 113 -0.84 -11.25 -15.28
C LYS A 113 -0.93 -12.74 -15.61
N PRO A 114 -2.01 -13.24 -16.26
CA PRO A 114 -3.21 -12.50 -16.66
C PRO A 114 -4.18 -12.27 -15.48
N PHE A 115 -4.84 -11.13 -15.47
CA PHE A 115 -5.77 -10.73 -14.43
C PHE A 115 -7.14 -10.33 -15.00
N SER A 116 -8.15 -10.30 -14.15
CA SER A 116 -9.43 -9.69 -14.49
C SER A 116 -9.41 -8.19 -14.18
N LEU A 117 -10.08 -7.39 -15.00
CA LEU A 117 -10.23 -5.97 -14.75
C LEU A 117 -10.94 -5.70 -13.41
N GLU A 118 -11.90 -6.54 -13.05
CA GLU A 118 -12.64 -6.46 -11.78
C GLU A 118 -11.72 -6.62 -10.58
N GLU A 119 -10.74 -7.53 -10.64
CA GLU A 119 -9.75 -7.73 -9.58
C GLU A 119 -8.90 -6.47 -9.39
N VAL A 120 -8.34 -5.93 -10.48
CA VAL A 120 -7.53 -4.71 -10.44
C VAL A 120 -8.34 -3.55 -9.85
N MET A 121 -9.59 -3.36 -10.30
CA MET A 121 -10.47 -2.29 -9.82
C MET A 121 -10.83 -2.46 -8.33
N ALA A 122 -11.10 -3.69 -7.89
CA ALA A 122 -11.40 -3.97 -6.49
C ALA A 122 -10.21 -3.62 -5.58
N ARG A 123 -8.98 -3.99 -5.99
CA ARG A 123 -7.75 -3.69 -5.25
C ARG A 123 -7.47 -2.19 -5.21
N LEU A 124 -7.57 -1.51 -6.35
CA LEU A 124 -7.36 -0.04 -6.42
C LEU A 124 -8.35 0.72 -5.55
N ARG A 125 -9.65 0.35 -5.58
CA ARG A 125 -10.64 0.94 -4.66
C ARG A 125 -10.26 0.70 -3.19
N GLY A 126 -9.74 -0.48 -2.87
CA GLY A 126 -9.23 -0.79 -1.54
C GLY A 126 -8.07 0.09 -1.12
N LEU A 127 -7.08 0.25 -2.00
CA LEU A 127 -5.89 1.10 -1.80
C LEU A 127 -6.27 2.57 -1.59
N VAL A 128 -7.05 3.12 -2.51
CA VAL A 128 -7.50 4.54 -2.46
C VAL A 128 -8.34 4.80 -1.21
N ARG A 129 -9.29 3.91 -0.87
CA ARG A 129 -10.10 4.06 0.33
C ARG A 129 -9.25 4.08 1.61
N ARG A 130 -8.19 3.28 1.68
CA ARG A 130 -7.25 3.30 2.80
C ARG A 130 -6.49 4.63 2.87
N SER A 131 -6.01 5.11 1.73
CA SER A 131 -5.29 6.38 1.64
C SER A 131 -6.17 7.60 1.96
N LEU A 132 -7.46 7.58 1.59
CA LEU A 132 -8.40 8.69 1.82
C LEU A 132 -8.99 8.71 3.23
N ARG A 133 -9.05 7.59 3.93
CA ARG A 133 -9.61 7.52 5.29
C ARG A 133 -8.82 8.34 6.32
N GLY A 134 -7.63 8.80 5.97
CA GLY A 134 -6.84 9.71 6.77
C GLY A 134 -7.42 11.10 6.99
N ALA A 135 -8.46 11.48 6.25
CA ALA A 135 -8.94 12.85 6.27
C ALA A 135 -10.28 13.08 7.04
N ASN A 136 -11.05 12.02 7.39
CA ASN A 136 -12.43 12.22 7.85
C ASN A 136 -12.97 11.19 8.87
N ASP A 137 -12.14 10.48 9.62
CA ASP A 137 -12.66 9.59 10.66
C ASP A 137 -12.19 10.09 12.03
N ASP A 138 -13.12 10.60 12.87
CA ASP A 138 -12.92 11.02 14.27
C ASP A 138 -12.43 9.83 15.14
N GLY A 139 -11.29 9.26 14.78
CA GLY A 139 -10.72 8.11 15.44
C GLY A 139 -9.87 8.52 16.65
N PRO A 140 -9.93 7.78 17.76
CA PRO A 140 -9.07 8.07 18.89
C PRO A 140 -7.61 7.81 18.55
N VAL A 141 -6.71 8.61 19.12
CA VAL A 141 -5.28 8.33 19.08
C VAL A 141 -5.00 7.00 19.77
N LEU A 142 -4.56 6.01 19.00
CA LEU A 142 -4.18 4.71 19.54
C LEU A 142 -2.83 4.82 20.26
N ARG A 143 -2.72 4.19 21.43
CA ARG A 143 -1.48 4.18 22.21
C ARG A 143 -1.14 2.78 22.69
N VAL A 144 0.09 2.36 22.44
CA VAL A 144 0.66 1.11 22.97
C VAL A 144 2.07 1.42 23.45
N GLY A 145 2.27 1.50 24.78
CA GLY A 145 3.56 1.94 25.34
C GLY A 145 3.94 3.35 24.87
N ASP A 146 5.10 3.47 24.26
CA ASP A 146 5.68 4.69 23.68
C ASP A 146 5.31 4.94 22.21
N LEU A 147 4.48 4.07 21.63
CA LEU A 147 4.00 4.18 20.26
C LEU A 147 2.62 4.85 20.26
N THR A 148 2.46 5.85 19.42
CA THR A 148 1.18 6.52 19.14
C THR A 148 0.88 6.48 17.66
N LEU A 149 -0.39 6.30 17.34
CA LEU A 149 -0.92 6.35 15.98
C LEU A 149 -2.18 7.19 16.02
N ASP A 150 -2.15 8.30 15.33
CA ASP A 150 -3.30 9.16 15.14
C ASP A 150 -4.02 8.71 13.85
N GLU A 151 -5.26 8.27 14.01
CA GLU A 151 -6.07 7.76 12.89
C GLU A 151 -6.63 8.90 12.04
N GLU A 152 -6.64 10.13 12.54
CA GLU A 152 -7.16 11.31 11.85
C GLU A 152 -6.06 11.99 11.02
N SER A 153 -4.90 12.28 11.64
CA SER A 153 -3.77 12.91 10.94
C SER A 153 -2.88 11.93 10.18
N TYR A 154 -3.05 10.61 10.37
CA TYR A 154 -2.16 9.55 9.85
C TYR A 154 -0.73 9.62 10.38
N GLU A 155 -0.54 10.35 11.45
CA GLU A 155 0.75 10.46 12.09
C GLU A 155 1.02 9.27 12.99
N VAL A 156 2.23 8.77 12.89
CA VAL A 156 2.73 7.70 13.76
C VAL A 156 4.01 8.19 14.41
N GLU A 157 4.06 8.09 15.73
CA GLU A 157 5.25 8.44 16.50
C GLU A 157 5.63 7.34 17.45
N ARG A 158 6.92 7.16 17.65
CA ARG A 158 7.47 6.29 18.68
C ARG A 158 8.54 7.03 19.48
N SER A 159 8.37 7.09 20.80
CA SER A 159 9.28 7.85 21.69
C SER A 159 9.51 9.29 21.23
N GLY A 160 8.48 9.95 20.66
CA GLY A 160 8.55 11.29 20.10
C GLY A 160 9.24 11.41 18.74
N HIS A 161 9.56 10.29 18.08
CA HIS A 161 10.13 10.29 16.74
C HIS A 161 9.05 9.91 15.70
N PRO A 162 8.82 10.74 14.67
CA PRO A 162 7.85 10.44 13.62
C PRO A 162 8.32 9.25 12.79
N ILE A 163 7.38 8.38 12.42
CA ILE A 163 7.61 7.20 11.60
C ILE A 163 6.80 7.32 10.31
N ALA A 164 7.49 7.47 9.18
CA ALA A 164 6.85 7.48 7.87
C ALA A 164 6.42 6.05 7.47
N LEU A 165 5.11 5.84 7.31
CA LEU A 165 4.53 4.57 6.88
C LEU A 165 3.82 4.73 5.54
N THR A 166 3.85 3.68 4.71
CA THR A 166 2.96 3.59 3.56
C THR A 166 1.52 3.31 4.03
N PRO A 167 0.48 3.56 3.21
CA PRO A 167 -0.91 3.30 3.59
C PRO A 167 -1.16 1.87 4.10
N THR A 168 -0.53 0.87 3.51
CA THR A 168 -0.69 -0.54 3.93
C THR A 168 0.06 -0.85 5.23
N GLU A 169 1.27 -0.30 5.44
CA GLU A 169 1.98 -0.40 6.71
C GLU A 169 1.19 0.26 7.84
N PHE A 170 0.60 1.42 7.58
CA PHE A 170 -0.26 2.13 8.52
C PHE A 170 -1.47 1.28 8.92
N GLU A 171 -2.21 0.73 7.95
CA GLU A 171 -3.37 -0.13 8.21
C GLU A 171 -3.01 -1.39 9.00
N LEU A 172 -1.87 -2.01 8.68
CA LEU A 172 -1.38 -3.15 9.46
C LEU A 172 -1.08 -2.76 10.89
N LEU A 173 -0.35 -1.66 11.09
CA LEU A 173 -0.03 -1.16 12.43
C LEU A 173 -1.29 -0.78 13.20
N ARG A 174 -2.23 -0.06 12.57
CA ARG A 174 -3.52 0.30 13.13
C ARG A 174 -4.31 -0.93 13.59
N TYR A 175 -4.37 -1.96 12.77
CA TYR A 175 -5.07 -3.19 13.12
C TYR A 175 -4.43 -3.90 14.31
N LEU A 176 -3.10 -3.94 14.36
CA LEU A 176 -2.37 -4.47 15.52
C LEU A 176 -2.65 -3.65 16.78
N MET A 177 -2.58 -2.30 16.69
CA MET A 177 -2.77 -1.39 17.82
C MET A 177 -4.22 -1.33 18.32
N ARG A 178 -5.21 -1.60 17.48
CA ARG A 178 -6.62 -1.79 17.90
C ARG A 178 -6.86 -3.12 18.62
N ASN A 179 -5.88 -4.04 18.58
CA ASN A 179 -5.94 -5.34 19.26
C ASN A 179 -4.70 -5.57 20.14
N PRO A 180 -4.38 -4.67 21.08
CA PRO A 180 -3.15 -4.76 21.86
C PRO A 180 -3.15 -6.05 22.70
N LYS A 181 -1.99 -6.70 22.81
CA LYS A 181 -1.76 -7.95 23.53
C LYS A 181 -2.48 -9.18 22.97
N ARG A 182 -3.41 -9.02 22.03
CA ARG A 182 -4.08 -10.13 21.35
C ARG A 182 -3.18 -10.71 20.27
N VAL A 183 -3.15 -12.01 20.13
CA VAL A 183 -2.48 -12.69 19.02
C VAL A 183 -3.44 -12.72 17.84
N LEU A 184 -3.06 -12.12 16.75
CA LEU A 184 -3.81 -12.12 15.49
C LEU A 184 -3.16 -13.14 14.55
N SER A 185 -3.98 -14.04 13.98
CA SER A 185 -3.47 -15.00 13.00
C SER A 185 -3.08 -14.30 11.70
N ARG A 186 -2.22 -14.96 10.90
CA ARG A 186 -1.84 -14.44 9.58
C ARG A 186 -3.06 -14.25 8.67
N GLU A 187 -4.02 -15.16 8.73
CA GLU A 187 -5.27 -15.09 7.97
C GLU A 187 -6.12 -13.89 8.40
N GLN A 188 -6.30 -13.69 9.71
CA GLN A 188 -7.04 -12.52 10.24
C GLN A 188 -6.41 -11.20 9.81
N ILE A 189 -5.08 -11.13 9.83
CA ILE A 189 -4.34 -9.93 9.38
C ILE A 189 -4.52 -9.75 7.87
N LEU A 190 -4.38 -10.82 7.10
CA LEU A 190 -4.52 -10.81 5.66
C LEU A 190 -5.90 -10.32 5.24
N ASP A 191 -6.96 -10.94 5.78
CA ASP A 191 -8.36 -10.59 5.47
C ASP A 191 -8.67 -9.14 5.83
N ARG A 192 -8.12 -8.64 6.94
CA ARG A 192 -8.43 -7.29 7.41
C ARG A 192 -7.69 -6.20 6.67
N VAL A 193 -6.40 -6.41 6.37
CA VAL A 193 -5.52 -5.39 5.79
C VAL A 193 -5.59 -5.42 4.26
N TRP A 194 -5.66 -6.60 3.65
CA TRP A 194 -5.64 -6.73 2.19
C TRP A 194 -6.99 -7.03 1.54
N SER A 195 -8.07 -7.30 2.31
CA SER A 195 -9.48 -7.45 1.86
C SER A 195 -9.62 -8.11 0.47
N TYR A 196 -9.78 -9.39 0.39
CA TYR A 196 -9.98 -10.31 -0.72
C TYR A 196 -8.83 -11.28 -1.00
N ASP A 197 -9.21 -12.41 -1.48
CA ASP A 197 -8.51 -13.67 -1.73
C ASP A 197 -7.04 -13.53 -2.19
N PHE A 198 -6.13 -13.39 -1.23
CA PHE A 198 -4.68 -13.36 -1.48
C PHE A 198 -4.10 -14.75 -1.79
N GLY A 199 -4.98 -15.75 -2.08
CA GLY A 199 -4.53 -17.10 -2.42
C GLY A 199 -3.64 -17.74 -1.34
N GLY A 200 -3.90 -17.45 -0.05
CA GLY A 200 -3.25 -18.13 1.08
C GLY A 200 -1.80 -17.75 1.36
N ARG A 201 -1.30 -16.60 0.85
CA ARG A 201 0.12 -16.26 1.01
C ARG A 201 0.41 -15.49 2.30
N ALA A 202 0.54 -16.24 3.38
CA ALA A 202 1.01 -15.75 4.69
C ALA A 202 2.35 -14.97 4.63
N ALA A 203 3.17 -15.19 3.60
CA ALA A 203 4.46 -14.54 3.41
C ALA A 203 4.38 -13.00 3.29
N VAL A 204 3.27 -12.46 2.77
CA VAL A 204 3.07 -11.00 2.66
C VAL A 204 2.97 -10.35 4.04
N VAL A 205 2.26 -11.00 4.96
CA VAL A 205 2.13 -10.51 6.34
C VAL A 205 3.51 -10.47 7.01
N GLU A 206 4.31 -11.53 6.83
CA GLU A 206 5.67 -11.61 7.40
C GLU A 206 6.57 -10.48 6.91
N LEU A 207 6.47 -10.16 5.61
CA LEU A 207 7.22 -9.09 4.99
C LEU A 207 6.86 -7.72 5.57
N TYR A 208 5.57 -7.38 5.65
CA TYR A 208 5.12 -6.10 6.20
C TYR A 208 5.39 -5.97 7.71
N ILE A 209 5.30 -7.05 8.46
CA ILE A 209 5.77 -7.09 9.86
C ILE A 209 7.27 -6.77 9.94
N SER A 210 8.06 -7.30 9.00
CA SER A 210 9.50 -6.99 8.93
C SER A 210 9.76 -5.50 8.66
N TYR A 211 8.96 -4.86 7.77
CA TYR A 211 9.09 -3.43 7.49
C TYR A 211 8.71 -2.57 8.68
N LEU A 212 7.59 -2.86 9.32
CA LEU A 212 7.20 -2.15 10.54
C LEU A 212 8.28 -2.25 11.62
N ARG A 213 8.82 -3.45 11.86
CA ARG A 213 9.93 -3.64 12.81
C ARG A 213 11.15 -2.80 12.43
N LYS A 214 11.57 -2.85 11.15
CA LYS A 214 12.71 -2.08 10.66
C LYS A 214 12.55 -0.58 10.88
N LYS A 215 11.33 -0.03 10.74
CA LYS A 215 11.04 1.39 10.94
C LYS A 215 10.85 1.75 12.41
N MET A 216 10.30 0.86 13.21
CA MET A 216 9.96 1.12 14.60
C MET A 216 11.08 0.77 15.58
N ASP A 217 11.77 -0.37 15.38
CA ASP A 217 12.73 -0.93 16.35
C ASP A 217 14.04 -0.12 16.44
N VAL A 218 14.26 0.84 15.52
CA VAL A 218 15.36 1.82 15.64
C VAL A 218 15.13 2.84 16.75
N HIS A 219 13.88 3.00 17.21
CA HIS A 219 13.48 3.95 18.24
C HIS A 219 13.19 3.30 19.60
N GLY A 220 13.47 2.01 19.76
CA GLY A 220 13.28 1.30 21.04
C GLY A 220 13.11 -0.20 20.87
N PRO A 221 12.84 -0.94 21.97
CA PRO A 221 12.71 -2.41 21.94
C PRO A 221 11.56 -2.86 21.05
N THR A 222 11.70 -4.09 20.48
CA THR A 222 10.66 -4.69 19.63
C THR A 222 9.28 -4.72 20.31
N MET A 223 8.27 -4.16 19.64
CA MET A 223 6.89 -4.15 20.11
C MET A 223 6.01 -5.17 19.40
N ILE A 224 6.32 -5.53 18.15
CA ILE A 224 5.58 -6.55 17.41
C ILE A 224 6.24 -7.91 17.65
N HIS A 225 5.55 -8.79 18.35
CA HIS A 225 6.05 -10.11 18.73
C HIS A 225 5.47 -11.20 17.83
N THR A 226 6.32 -12.14 17.41
CA THR A 226 5.91 -13.34 16.68
C THR A 226 5.52 -14.43 17.66
N VAL A 227 4.30 -14.94 17.54
CA VAL A 227 3.87 -16.17 18.23
C VAL A 227 3.97 -17.32 17.23
N ARG A 228 5.01 -18.16 17.39
CA ARG A 228 5.33 -19.23 16.43
C ARG A 228 4.13 -20.13 16.17
N GLY A 229 3.86 -20.40 14.90
CA GLY A 229 2.74 -21.24 14.44
C GLY A 229 1.36 -20.57 14.53
N VAL A 230 1.23 -19.38 15.15
CA VAL A 230 -0.07 -18.71 15.35
C VAL A 230 -0.15 -17.39 14.58
N GLY A 231 0.72 -16.41 14.87
CA GLY A 231 0.62 -15.09 14.26
C GLY A 231 1.44 -14.02 14.97
N TYR A 232 0.88 -12.83 15.10
CA TYR A 232 1.57 -11.65 15.63
C TYR A 232 0.76 -10.94 16.71
N SER A 233 1.45 -10.27 17.62
CA SER A 233 0.83 -9.46 18.67
C SER A 233 1.66 -8.22 18.92
N ILE A 234 1.02 -7.05 19.10
CA ILE A 234 1.70 -5.83 19.55
C ILE A 234 1.59 -5.69 21.07
N ARG A 235 2.69 -5.33 21.72
CA ARG A 235 2.78 -5.09 23.17
C ARG A 235 3.75 -3.93 23.42
N PRO A 236 3.64 -3.22 24.56
CA PRO A 236 4.67 -2.28 24.96
C PRO A 236 6.06 -2.93 24.90
N GLY A 237 7.05 -2.19 24.41
CA GLY A 237 8.44 -2.62 24.47
C GLY A 237 8.86 -2.79 25.95
N SER A 238 9.46 -3.91 26.28
CA SER A 238 9.97 -4.21 27.63
C SER A 238 11.43 -3.84 27.74
#